data_bdc7fee46bdaddf4cd928bcb19a97c8c
#
_entry.id   bdc7fee46bdaddf4cd928bcb19a97c8c
#
_cell.length_a   1.000
_cell.length_b   1.000
_cell.length_c   1.000
_cell.angle_alpha   90.00
_cell.angle_beta   90.00
_cell.angle_gamma   90.00
#
_symmetry.space_group_name_H-M   'P 1'
#
loop_
_entity.id
_entity.type
_entity.pdbx_description
1 polymer ?
#
loop_
_entity_poly.entity_id
_entity_poly.type
_entity_poly.pdbx_seq_one_letter_code
_entity_poly.pdbx_strand_id
1 'polypeptide(L)'
;MADWHLYMIRVKRGSLYTGIATDVDRRFAEHVEGGKKGSKYLRARRPLTLVFQQKIGTRSQALKAESAIKNLSKPVKEKLAKGNLNLDSLLN
;
A
#
# COMPACT_ATOMS: atom_id res chain seq x y z
N MET A 1 3.24 -19.96 -8.43
CA MET A 1 3.16 -19.29 -7.13
C MET A 1 2.58 -17.89 -7.31
N ALA A 2 1.83 -17.42 -6.33
CA ALA A 2 1.26 -16.08 -6.42
C ALA A 2 2.33 -15.01 -6.21
N ASP A 3 2.28 -13.95 -7.02
CA ASP A 3 3.15 -12.80 -6.82
C ASP A 3 2.59 -11.90 -5.73
N TRP A 4 3.49 -11.27 -4.98
CA TRP A 4 3.11 -10.28 -3.99
C TRP A 4 3.15 -8.89 -4.60
N HIS A 5 2.20 -8.06 -4.18
CA HIS A 5 2.03 -6.69 -4.65
C HIS A 5 2.19 -5.73 -3.48
N LEU A 6 2.69 -4.55 -3.78
CA LEU A 6 2.68 -3.44 -2.84
C LEU A 6 1.50 -2.53 -3.20
N TYR A 7 0.79 -2.03 -2.20
CA TYR A 7 -0.34 -1.11 -2.43
C TYR A 7 -0.30 0.04 -1.43
N MET A 8 -0.97 1.12 -1.79
CA MET A 8 -1.13 2.28 -0.90
C MET A 8 -2.60 2.70 -0.88
N ILE A 9 -3.07 3.01 0.32
CA ILE A 9 -4.44 3.45 0.57
C ILE A 9 -4.42 4.85 1.17
N ARG A 10 -5.18 5.76 0.56
CA ARG A 10 -5.40 7.10 1.14
C ARG A 10 -6.54 7.01 2.14
N VAL A 11 -6.29 7.52 3.34
CA VAL A 11 -7.29 7.52 4.40
C VAL A 11 -7.93 8.91 4.54
N LYS A 12 -8.95 9.03 5.37
CA LYS A 12 -9.76 10.24 5.55
C LYS A 12 -8.88 11.43 5.77
N ARG A 13 -7.98 11.70 6.33
CA ARG A 13 -7.21 12.95 6.51
C ARG A 13 -6.03 13.09 5.55
N GLY A 14 -6.02 12.27 4.51
CA GLY A 14 -5.03 12.37 3.46
C GLY A 14 -3.73 11.62 3.69
N SER A 15 -3.56 10.93 4.82
CA SER A 15 -2.40 10.08 5.05
C SER A 15 -2.43 8.88 4.13
N LEU A 16 -1.25 8.30 3.89
CA LEU A 16 -1.10 7.11 3.05
C LEU A 16 -0.70 5.91 3.90
N TYR A 17 -1.45 4.82 3.75
CA TYR A 17 -1.15 3.54 4.37
C TYR A 17 -0.52 2.64 3.32
N THR A 18 0.57 1.94 3.66
CA THR A 18 1.28 1.04 2.76
C THR A 18 1.15 -0.40 3.25
N GLY A 19 0.88 -1.33 2.34
CA GLY A 19 0.78 -2.74 2.67
C GLY A 19 1.20 -3.63 1.51
N ILE A 20 1.20 -4.94 1.77
CA ILE A 20 1.48 -5.94 0.74
C ILE A 20 0.39 -7.01 0.75
N ALA A 21 0.12 -7.59 -0.42
CA ALA A 21 -0.86 -8.66 -0.55
C ALA A 21 -0.63 -9.42 -1.84
N THR A 22 -1.10 -10.67 -1.90
CA THR A 22 -1.11 -11.44 -3.15
C THR A 22 -2.32 -11.05 -4.01
N ASP A 23 -3.40 -10.60 -3.39
CA ASP A 23 -4.62 -10.15 -4.06
C ASP A 23 -5.02 -8.80 -3.46
N VAL A 24 -4.63 -7.73 -4.13
CA VAL A 24 -4.84 -6.37 -3.61
C VAL A 24 -6.34 -6.04 -3.52
N ASP A 25 -7.13 -6.40 -4.52
CA ASP A 25 -8.56 -6.08 -4.54
C ASP A 25 -9.27 -6.74 -3.36
N ARG A 26 -8.97 -8.01 -3.10
CA ARG A 26 -9.54 -8.73 -1.96
C ARG A 26 -9.09 -8.09 -0.64
N ARG A 27 -7.81 -7.78 -0.51
CA ARG A 27 -7.27 -7.19 0.72
C ARG A 27 -7.88 -5.81 0.98
N PHE A 28 -8.04 -5.02 -0.09
CA PHE A 28 -8.69 -3.72 0.03
C PHE A 28 -10.14 -3.86 0.49
N ALA A 29 -10.88 -4.83 -0.06
CA ALA A 29 -12.25 -5.09 0.36
C ALA A 29 -12.32 -5.47 1.84
N GLU A 30 -11.37 -6.29 2.34
CA GLU A 30 -11.28 -6.65 3.74
C GLU A 30 -11.07 -5.41 4.62
N HIS A 31 -10.25 -4.48 4.17
CA HIS A 31 -10.03 -3.22 4.90
C HIS A 31 -11.29 -2.35 4.91
N VAL A 32 -11.99 -2.27 3.79
CA VAL A 32 -13.23 -1.47 3.68
C VAL A 32 -14.32 -2.03 4.58
N GLU A 33 -14.46 -3.36 4.64
CA GLU A 33 -15.44 -4.01 5.53
C GLU A 33 -15.16 -3.72 7.00
N GLY A 34 -13.88 -3.60 7.36
CA GLY A 34 -13.50 -3.29 8.73
C GLY A 34 -13.71 -4.41 9.73
N GLY A 35 -13.87 -5.66 9.26
CA GLY A 35 -14.00 -6.83 10.12
C GLY A 35 -12.66 -7.29 10.69
N LYS A 36 -12.62 -8.52 11.24
CA LYS A 36 -11.42 -9.06 11.88
C LYS A 36 -10.20 -9.11 10.96
N LYS A 37 -10.41 -9.27 9.67
CA LYS A 37 -9.34 -9.35 8.68
C LYS A 37 -8.77 -7.98 8.30
N GLY A 38 -9.50 -6.91 8.56
CA GLY A 38 -9.06 -5.56 8.23
C GLY A 38 -8.14 -4.97 9.28
N SER A 39 -7.40 -3.93 8.91
CA SER A 39 -6.52 -3.20 9.82
C SER A 39 -7.35 -2.32 10.78
N LYS A 40 -6.99 -2.34 12.06
CA LYS A 40 -7.62 -1.44 13.04
C LYS A 40 -7.33 0.02 12.70
N TYR A 41 -6.14 0.31 12.21
CA TYR A 41 -5.75 1.65 11.79
C TYR A 41 -6.69 2.17 10.70
N LEU A 42 -6.93 1.37 9.67
CA LEU A 42 -7.78 1.76 8.55
C LEU A 42 -9.25 1.85 8.94
N ARG A 43 -9.69 0.97 9.85
CA ARG A 43 -11.08 0.95 10.31
C ARG A 43 -11.52 2.30 10.87
N ALA A 44 -10.64 2.96 11.60
CA ALA A 44 -10.93 4.24 12.25
C ALA A 44 -10.79 5.44 11.31
N ARG A 45 -10.30 5.24 10.07
CA ARG A 45 -9.93 6.33 9.17
C ARG A 45 -10.63 6.29 7.82
N ARG A 46 -11.83 5.76 7.79
CA ARG A 46 -12.66 5.77 6.58
C ARG A 46 -13.08 7.18 6.22
N PRO A 47 -13.31 7.49 4.95
CA PRO A 47 -13.30 6.58 3.80
C PRO A 47 -11.87 6.22 3.35
N LEU A 48 -11.76 5.07 2.67
CA LEU A 48 -10.51 4.54 2.14
C LEU A 48 -10.52 4.58 0.61
N THR A 49 -9.40 4.97 0.02
CA THR A 49 -9.23 4.97 -1.43
C THR A 49 -7.94 4.27 -1.79
N LEU A 50 -8.02 3.25 -2.65
CA LEU A 50 -6.83 2.59 -3.18
C LEU A 50 -6.21 3.51 -4.23
N VAL A 51 -4.99 4.00 -4.00
CA VAL A 51 -4.36 5.01 -4.87
C VAL A 51 -3.12 4.48 -5.60
N PHE A 52 -2.60 3.32 -5.22
CA PHE A 52 -1.41 2.76 -5.84
C PHE A 52 -1.38 1.26 -5.65
N GLN A 53 -0.93 0.52 -6.68
CA GLN A 53 -0.59 -0.89 -6.54
C GLN A 53 0.41 -1.26 -7.62
N GLN A 54 1.34 -2.13 -7.27
CA GLN A 54 2.37 -2.61 -8.20
C GLN A 54 2.80 -4.02 -7.82
N LYS A 55 2.92 -4.90 -8.82
CA LYS A 55 3.47 -6.23 -8.61
C LYS A 55 4.95 -6.12 -8.27
N ILE A 56 5.39 -6.82 -7.23
CA ILE A 56 6.77 -6.82 -6.78
C ILE A 56 7.46 -8.17 -7.08
N GLY A 57 6.89 -9.27 -6.58
CA GLY A 57 7.46 -10.60 -6.75
C GLY A 57 7.26 -11.47 -5.52
N THR A 58 8.36 -11.92 -4.90
CA THR A 58 8.27 -12.76 -3.70
C THR A 58 7.81 -11.96 -2.48
N ARG A 59 7.36 -12.67 -1.45
CA ARG A 59 6.98 -12.02 -0.19
C ARG A 59 8.14 -11.25 0.42
N SER A 60 9.34 -11.81 0.37
CA SER A 60 10.54 -11.16 0.89
C SER A 60 10.83 -9.84 0.16
N GLN A 61 10.73 -9.85 -1.17
CA GLN A 61 10.91 -8.64 -1.96
C GLN A 61 9.84 -7.59 -1.65
N ALA A 62 8.59 -8.02 -1.47
CA ALA A 62 7.49 -7.13 -1.14
C ALA A 62 7.68 -6.51 0.25
N LEU A 63 8.14 -7.27 1.23
CA LEU A 63 8.42 -6.76 2.57
C LEU A 63 9.53 -5.70 2.54
N LYS A 64 10.56 -5.92 1.73
CA LYS A 64 11.63 -4.93 1.56
C LYS A 64 11.11 -3.64 0.92
N ALA A 65 10.26 -3.77 -0.09
CA ALA A 65 9.65 -2.62 -0.74
C ALA A 65 8.75 -1.85 0.22
N GLU A 66 7.94 -2.55 1.01
CA GLU A 66 7.08 -1.94 2.01
C GLU A 66 7.91 -1.12 3.02
N SER A 67 8.98 -1.71 3.53
CA SER A 67 9.86 -1.02 4.48
C SER A 67 10.47 0.23 3.87
N ALA A 68 10.95 0.13 2.62
CA ALA A 68 11.53 1.28 1.93
C ALA A 68 10.52 2.43 1.78
N ILE A 69 9.28 2.10 1.40
CA ILE A 69 8.23 3.11 1.21
C ILE A 69 7.86 3.75 2.56
N LYS A 70 7.74 2.96 3.61
CA LYS A 70 7.37 3.49 4.94
C LYS A 70 8.39 4.48 5.48
N ASN A 71 9.63 4.40 5.02
CA ASN A 71 10.71 5.30 5.46
C ASN A 71 10.81 6.57 4.61
N LEU A 72 10.02 6.70 3.55
CA LEU A 72 10.03 7.89 2.71
C LEU A 72 9.26 9.04 3.38
N SER A 73 9.64 10.28 3.03
CA SER A 73 8.88 11.46 3.46
C SER A 73 7.50 11.45 2.78
N LYS A 74 6.55 12.18 3.39
CA LYS A 74 5.21 12.27 2.83
C LYS A 74 5.20 12.82 1.40
N PRO A 75 5.94 13.90 1.07
CA PRO A 75 5.95 14.40 -0.32
C PRO A 75 6.41 13.36 -1.33
N VAL A 76 7.39 12.52 -0.98
CA VAL A 76 7.88 11.46 -1.88
C VAL A 76 6.82 10.38 -2.05
N LYS A 77 6.15 9.97 -0.96
CA LYS A 77 5.05 9.00 -1.03
C LYS A 77 3.93 9.52 -1.93
N GLU A 78 3.62 10.81 -1.86
CA GLU A 78 2.58 11.42 -2.71
C GLU A 78 2.97 11.39 -4.18
N LYS A 79 4.23 11.65 -4.50
CA LYS A 79 4.71 11.55 -5.88
C LYS A 79 4.55 10.14 -6.43
N LEU A 80 4.87 9.14 -5.61
CA LEU A 80 4.71 7.74 -5.99
C LEU A 80 3.24 7.41 -6.23
N ALA A 81 2.36 7.82 -5.34
CA ALA A 81 0.92 7.56 -5.45
C ALA A 81 0.31 8.22 -6.68
N LYS A 82 0.84 9.37 -7.10
CA LYS A 82 0.36 10.10 -8.28
C LYS A 82 0.96 9.61 -9.59
N GLY A 83 1.88 8.64 -9.53
CA GLY A 83 2.56 8.13 -10.74
C GLY A 83 3.69 9.02 -11.24
N ASN A 84 4.13 10.00 -10.46
CA ASN A 84 5.20 10.93 -10.83
C ASN A 84 6.58 10.43 -10.41
N LEU A 85 6.67 9.25 -9.85
CA LEU A 85 7.90 8.64 -9.39
C LEU A 85 7.81 7.14 -9.58
N ASN A 86 8.86 6.55 -10.16
CA ASN A 86 8.90 5.10 -10.42
C ASN A 86 9.38 4.37 -9.17
N LEU A 87 8.58 3.40 -8.69
CA LEU A 87 8.93 2.61 -7.53
C LEU A 87 10.25 1.87 -7.74
N ASP A 88 10.47 1.33 -8.93
CA ASP A 88 11.71 0.57 -9.21
C ASP A 88 12.96 1.39 -8.98
N SER A 89 12.91 2.71 -9.26
CA SER A 89 14.07 3.58 -9.05
C SER A 89 14.35 3.80 -7.56
N LEU A 90 13.39 3.59 -6.70
CA LEU A 90 13.55 3.72 -5.25
C LEU A 90 14.11 2.45 -4.60
N LEU A 91 13.95 1.30 -5.27
CA LEU A 91 14.35 -0.01 -4.73
C LEU A 91 15.73 -0.45 -5.18
N ASN A 92 16.32 0.20 -6.15
CA ASN A 92 17.64 -0.12 -6.69
C ASN A 92 18.74 0.69 -6.07
#